data_acace46f264ee70b03d5c64c33da21f0
#
_entry.id   acace46f264ee70b03d5c64c33da21f0
#
_cell.length_a   1.000
_cell.length_b   1.000
_cell.length_c   1.000
_cell.angle_alpha   90.00
_cell.angle_beta   90.00
_cell.angle_gamma   90.00
#
_symmetry.space_group_name_H-M   'P 1'
#
loop_
_entity.id
_entity.type
_entity.pdbx_description
1 polymer ?
#
loop_
_entity_poly.entity_id
_entity_poly.type
_entity_poly.pdbx_seq_one_letter_code
_entity_poly.pdbx_strand_id
1 'polypeptide(L)'
;MPYGFTKISGKVYQNENALPLGYTTAHVITRAEYEKLSSLEKQQALLQGVVLDSVPTGMTATTPTFTDKSLPYTIVGNDDAAVEGQKLHIYKKKGSVTIQFTGSAAQETYLRFTLKGYTDYPAYTYYKTQENDPLHRYSTEKWNKKDEIDQNLIKISARKFRLPSSLNLRFSAQTESGKTYKTNTLTCYSDAYVRYTGAKTYLVGLGYTDSAKKSITITFDERGIYDLADIEVLEQPVDDAKTQIAALRADTMQNVQMRANAITGTVDLKEAKMLCLSIPYSSGWTATVDGKKAELLQANTACSALALEPGKHTVELHYHTPYLRTGT
;
A
#
# COMPACT_ATOMS: atom_id res chain seq x y z
N MET A 1 1.19 17.49 -0.08
CA MET A 1 1.80 17.08 1.21
C MET A 1 0.90 15.99 1.78
N PRO A 2 1.40 14.90 2.36
CA PRO A 2 0.52 13.91 2.97
C PRO A 2 -0.34 14.54 4.09
N TYR A 3 -1.51 13.96 4.34
CA TYR A 3 -2.39 14.40 5.41
C TYR A 3 -1.71 14.31 6.78
N GLY A 4 -1.88 15.33 7.61
CA GLY A 4 -1.27 15.39 8.95
C GLY A 4 0.22 15.73 9.00
N PHE A 5 0.83 16.08 7.87
CA PHE A 5 2.22 16.52 7.85
C PHE A 5 2.32 18.05 7.77
N THR A 6 3.09 18.64 8.68
CA THR A 6 3.42 20.06 8.69
C THR A 6 4.89 20.26 8.36
N LYS A 7 5.19 21.18 7.46
CA LYS A 7 6.57 21.50 7.11
C LYS A 7 7.22 22.33 8.23
N ILE A 8 8.33 21.85 8.77
CA ILE A 8 9.11 22.54 9.80
C ILE A 8 10.19 23.43 9.15
N SER A 9 11.02 22.84 8.28
CA SER A 9 12.08 23.61 7.58
C SER A 9 12.62 22.79 6.40
N GLY A 10 13.06 23.45 5.33
CA GLY A 10 13.72 22.79 4.20
C GLY A 10 12.92 21.58 3.68
N LYS A 11 13.45 20.36 3.87
CA LYS A 11 12.84 19.06 3.54
C LYS A 11 12.35 18.31 4.79
N VAL A 12 12.31 18.95 5.95
CA VAL A 12 11.89 18.35 7.23
C VAL A 12 10.40 18.59 7.43
N TYR A 13 9.66 17.51 7.73
CA TYR A 13 8.23 17.53 7.99
C TYR A 13 7.95 16.82 9.31
N GLN A 14 7.02 17.35 10.07
CA GLN A 14 6.46 16.73 11.27
C GLN A 14 5.18 16.01 10.91
N ASN A 15 5.01 14.77 11.38
CA ASN A 15 3.75 14.05 11.31
C ASN A 15 2.94 14.33 12.58
N GLU A 16 1.93 15.16 12.47
CA GLU A 16 1.02 15.51 13.57
C GLU A 16 0.20 14.29 14.06
N ASN A 17 0.06 13.27 13.21
CA ASN A 17 -0.72 12.07 13.48
C ASN A 17 0.13 10.89 13.99
N ALA A 18 1.43 11.06 14.20
CA ALA A 18 2.28 9.97 14.68
C ALA A 18 1.85 9.49 16.07
N LEU A 19 1.63 8.19 16.25
CA LEU A 19 1.44 7.60 17.57
C LEU A 19 2.80 7.45 18.28
N PRO A 20 2.84 7.55 19.63
CA PRO A 20 4.07 7.31 20.39
C PRO A 20 4.46 5.83 20.35
N LEU A 21 5.63 5.50 20.89
CA LEU A 21 6.11 4.12 20.96
C LEU A 21 5.13 3.16 21.63
N GLY A 22 4.50 3.62 22.70
CA GLY A 22 3.45 2.90 23.42
C GLY A 22 2.18 3.73 23.49
N TYR A 23 1.09 3.20 22.95
CA TYR A 23 -0.27 3.76 23.01
C TYR A 23 -1.26 2.70 23.49
N THR A 24 -2.44 3.10 23.94
CA THR A 24 -3.36 2.16 24.53
C THR A 24 -4.74 2.15 23.87
N THR A 25 -5.40 0.98 23.92
CA THR A 25 -6.79 0.81 23.50
C THR A 25 -7.45 -0.32 24.28
N ALA A 26 -8.74 -0.17 24.63
CA ALA A 26 -9.55 -1.25 25.16
C ALA A 26 -10.21 -2.10 24.07
N HIS A 27 -10.16 -1.64 22.82
CA HIS A 27 -10.84 -2.27 21.69
C HIS A 27 -9.94 -3.30 21.01
N VAL A 28 -10.45 -4.51 20.87
CA VAL A 28 -9.73 -5.64 20.25
C VAL A 28 -10.51 -6.13 19.04
N ILE A 29 -9.81 -6.20 17.91
CA ILE A 29 -10.29 -6.81 16.67
C ILE A 29 -9.66 -8.20 16.60
N THR A 30 -10.44 -9.25 16.43
CA THR A 30 -9.85 -10.59 16.28
C THR A 30 -9.13 -10.71 14.95
N ARG A 31 -8.01 -11.46 14.93
CA ARG A 31 -7.27 -11.71 13.69
C ARG A 31 -8.17 -12.34 12.62
N ALA A 32 -9.06 -13.23 13.02
CA ALA A 32 -10.00 -13.88 12.11
C ALA A 32 -10.93 -12.89 11.39
N GLU A 33 -11.38 -11.82 12.06
CA GLU A 33 -12.16 -10.76 11.44
C GLU A 33 -11.28 -9.82 10.59
N TYR A 34 -10.10 -9.45 11.10
CA TYR A 34 -9.16 -8.60 10.40
C TYR A 34 -8.69 -9.18 9.06
N GLU A 35 -8.45 -10.50 8.99
CA GLU A 35 -8.00 -11.14 7.75
C GLU A 35 -9.04 -11.14 6.62
N LYS A 36 -10.32 -10.99 6.93
CA LYS A 36 -11.41 -10.87 5.96
C LYS A 36 -11.46 -9.48 5.29
N LEU A 37 -10.83 -8.48 5.88
CA LEU A 37 -10.87 -7.10 5.44
C LEU A 37 -10.01 -6.88 4.18
N SER A 38 -10.44 -5.96 3.33
CA SER A 38 -9.64 -5.45 2.22
C SER A 38 -8.41 -4.68 2.72
N SER A 39 -7.44 -4.43 1.85
CA SER A 39 -6.21 -3.70 2.24
C SER A 39 -6.48 -2.30 2.79
N LEU A 40 -7.49 -1.60 2.28
CA LEU A 40 -7.86 -0.26 2.76
C LEU A 40 -8.58 -0.34 4.11
N GLU A 41 -9.54 -1.26 4.24
CA GLU A 41 -10.24 -1.51 5.50
C GLU A 41 -9.29 -1.96 6.62
N LYS A 42 -8.27 -2.76 6.30
CA LYS A 42 -7.21 -3.14 7.24
C LYS A 42 -6.46 -1.93 7.81
N GLN A 43 -6.20 -0.91 7.00
CA GLN A 43 -5.57 0.32 7.48
C GLN A 43 -6.50 1.10 8.42
N GLN A 44 -7.78 1.22 8.08
CA GLN A 44 -8.77 1.91 8.91
C GLN A 44 -9.03 1.16 10.24
N ALA A 45 -9.07 -0.16 10.20
CA ALA A 45 -9.30 -0.99 11.38
C ALA A 45 -8.23 -0.79 12.47
N LEU A 46 -6.95 -0.57 12.08
CA LEU A 46 -5.86 -0.35 13.02
C LEU A 46 -5.97 0.96 13.82
N LEU A 47 -6.80 1.90 13.38
CA LEU A 47 -7.12 3.11 14.15
C LEU A 47 -8.28 2.90 15.13
N GLN A 48 -9.03 1.81 14.99
CA GLN A 48 -10.23 1.52 15.80
C GLN A 48 -10.00 0.48 16.88
N GLY A 49 -8.90 -0.29 16.81
CA GLY A 49 -8.57 -1.30 17.80
C GLY A 49 -7.25 -2.00 17.50
N VAL A 50 -6.80 -2.79 18.46
CA VAL A 50 -5.64 -3.66 18.29
C VAL A 50 -6.06 -5.02 17.75
N VAL A 51 -5.29 -5.56 16.80
CA VAL A 51 -5.55 -6.89 16.24
C VAL A 51 -4.82 -7.95 17.08
N LEU A 52 -5.58 -8.89 17.65
CA LEU A 52 -5.08 -10.01 18.44
C LEU A 52 -5.74 -11.34 18.00
N ASP A 53 -5.15 -12.46 18.38
CA ASP A 53 -5.72 -13.78 18.07
C ASP A 53 -7.00 -14.07 18.87
N SER A 54 -7.08 -13.54 20.09
CA SER A 54 -8.25 -13.62 20.99
C SER A 54 -8.43 -12.34 21.78
N VAL A 55 -9.62 -12.13 22.33
CA VAL A 55 -9.94 -10.97 23.18
C VAL A 55 -9.56 -11.30 24.62
N PRO A 56 -8.58 -10.60 25.22
CA PRO A 56 -8.22 -10.78 26.63
C PRO A 56 -9.35 -10.36 27.56
N THR A 57 -9.35 -10.92 28.79
CA THR A 57 -10.32 -10.55 29.84
C THR A 57 -10.26 -9.05 30.11
N GLY A 58 -11.42 -8.42 30.31
CA GLY A 58 -11.52 -6.97 30.55
C GLY A 58 -11.44 -6.09 29.31
N MET A 59 -11.19 -6.67 28.11
CA MET A 59 -11.17 -5.93 26.84
C MET A 59 -12.50 -6.04 26.09
N THR A 60 -12.73 -5.12 25.17
CA THR A 60 -13.95 -5.08 24.36
C THR A 60 -13.69 -5.62 22.95
N ALA A 61 -14.41 -6.66 22.55
CA ALA A 61 -14.43 -7.09 21.15
C ALA A 61 -15.05 -6.00 20.28
N THR A 62 -14.36 -5.63 19.21
CA THR A 62 -14.76 -4.51 18.34
C THR A 62 -14.87 -4.98 16.90
N THR A 63 -15.98 -4.63 16.26
CA THR A 63 -16.15 -4.75 14.82
C THR A 63 -15.84 -3.39 14.20
N PRO A 64 -14.79 -3.27 13.37
CA PRO A 64 -14.44 -2.00 12.77
C PRO A 64 -15.49 -1.54 11.75
N THR A 65 -15.66 -0.24 11.62
CA THR A 65 -16.55 0.41 10.65
C THR A 65 -15.74 1.16 9.60
N PHE A 66 -16.27 1.27 8.38
CA PHE A 66 -15.55 1.82 7.24
C PHE A 66 -16.36 2.92 6.58
N THR A 67 -15.69 3.95 6.12
CA THR A 67 -16.27 5.16 5.51
C THR A 67 -15.78 5.40 4.09
N ASP A 68 -14.95 4.49 3.55
CA ASP A 68 -14.50 4.57 2.16
C ASP A 68 -15.66 4.41 1.18
N LYS A 69 -15.53 5.08 0.03
CA LYS A 69 -16.53 5.07 -1.03
C LYS A 69 -15.88 4.65 -2.34
N SER A 70 -16.51 3.73 -3.05
CA SER A 70 -16.16 3.44 -4.43
C SER A 70 -16.83 4.46 -5.36
N LEU A 71 -16.06 5.04 -6.26
CA LEU A 71 -16.51 6.05 -7.21
C LEU A 71 -16.75 5.43 -8.59
N PRO A 72 -17.82 5.83 -9.29
CA PRO A 72 -17.99 5.49 -10.71
C PRO A 72 -16.88 6.15 -11.52
N TYR A 73 -16.36 5.43 -12.50
CA TYR A 73 -15.27 5.90 -13.36
C TYR A 73 -15.43 5.43 -14.80
N THR A 74 -14.71 6.09 -15.70
CA THR A 74 -14.50 5.65 -17.09
C THR A 74 -13.01 5.61 -17.40
N ILE A 75 -12.58 4.67 -18.25
CA ILE A 75 -11.19 4.60 -18.71
C ILE A 75 -11.14 5.09 -20.15
N VAL A 76 -10.29 6.06 -20.42
CA VAL A 76 -10.11 6.68 -21.72
C VAL A 76 -8.70 6.40 -22.23
N GLY A 77 -8.61 5.85 -23.44
CA GLY A 77 -7.37 5.71 -24.19
C GLY A 77 -6.99 7.02 -24.91
N ASN A 78 -5.94 6.93 -25.71
CA ASN A 78 -5.42 7.99 -26.57
C ASN A 78 -4.71 7.35 -27.77
N ASP A 79 -3.98 8.14 -28.58
CA ASP A 79 -3.23 7.62 -29.75
C ASP A 79 -2.19 6.55 -29.36
N ASP A 80 -1.75 6.51 -28.11
CA ASP A 80 -0.73 5.59 -27.59
C ASP A 80 -1.34 4.36 -26.89
N ALA A 81 -2.65 4.37 -26.64
CA ALA A 81 -3.31 3.31 -25.88
C ALA A 81 -4.81 3.22 -26.19
N ALA A 82 -5.30 2.00 -26.34
CA ALA A 82 -6.73 1.70 -26.44
C ALA A 82 -7.22 0.86 -25.26
N VAL A 83 -8.52 0.95 -25.01
CA VAL A 83 -9.21 0.21 -23.96
C VAL A 83 -10.23 -0.75 -24.60
N GLU A 84 -10.10 -2.03 -24.32
CA GLU A 84 -11.01 -3.07 -24.82
C GLU A 84 -11.45 -3.94 -23.62
N GLY A 85 -12.58 -3.59 -23.04
CA GLY A 85 -13.06 -4.23 -21.81
C GLY A 85 -12.05 -4.03 -20.66
N GLN A 86 -11.51 -5.14 -20.14
CA GLN A 86 -10.48 -5.13 -19.09
C GLN A 86 -9.05 -5.08 -19.65
N LYS A 87 -8.89 -5.13 -20.97
CA LYS A 87 -7.56 -5.11 -21.60
C LYS A 87 -7.18 -3.71 -22.02
N LEU A 88 -6.00 -3.30 -21.59
CA LEU A 88 -5.38 -2.05 -21.99
C LEU A 88 -4.29 -2.34 -23.01
N HIS A 89 -4.49 -1.87 -24.23
CA HIS A 89 -3.58 -2.02 -25.34
C HIS A 89 -2.62 -0.81 -25.36
N ILE A 90 -1.41 -1.00 -24.91
CA ILE A 90 -0.37 0.03 -24.84
C ILE A 90 0.54 -0.13 -26.05
N TYR A 91 0.44 0.77 -27.03
CA TYR A 91 1.09 0.63 -28.31
C TYR A 91 2.56 1.00 -28.30
N LYS A 92 3.00 1.86 -27.40
CA LYS A 92 4.40 2.25 -27.27
C LYS A 92 4.83 2.37 -25.80
N LYS A 93 6.14 2.33 -25.57
CA LYS A 93 6.72 2.59 -24.24
C LYS A 93 6.29 3.96 -23.72
N LYS A 94 5.95 4.03 -22.43
CA LYS A 94 5.41 5.21 -21.76
C LYS A 94 4.03 5.65 -22.29
N GLY A 95 3.34 4.81 -23.04
CA GLY A 95 1.92 5.00 -23.33
C GLY A 95 1.09 5.03 -22.07
N SER A 96 -0.06 5.70 -22.09
CA SER A 96 -0.86 5.92 -20.91
C SER A 96 -2.35 5.85 -21.19
N VAL A 97 -3.12 5.49 -20.17
CA VAL A 97 -4.57 5.62 -20.13
C VAL A 97 -4.98 6.55 -18.99
N THR A 98 -6.16 7.14 -19.12
CA THR A 98 -6.70 8.02 -18.08
C THR A 98 -8.01 7.47 -17.54
N ILE A 99 -8.08 7.27 -16.23
CA ILE A 99 -9.30 6.97 -15.49
C ILE A 99 -9.92 8.33 -15.10
N GLN A 100 -11.13 8.59 -15.56
CA GLN A 100 -11.89 9.81 -15.25
C GLN A 100 -12.98 9.48 -14.24
N PHE A 101 -13.15 10.33 -13.23
CA PHE A 101 -14.15 10.20 -12.16
C PHE A 101 -14.47 11.57 -11.56
N THR A 102 -15.50 11.62 -10.74
CA THR A 102 -15.83 12.83 -9.96
C THR A 102 -15.55 12.52 -8.50
N GLY A 103 -14.44 13.06 -8.01
CA GLY A 103 -14.04 12.91 -6.61
C GLY A 103 -14.62 14.00 -5.70
N SER A 104 -14.29 13.91 -4.43
CA SER A 104 -14.66 14.87 -3.39
C SER A 104 -13.42 15.61 -2.86
N ALA A 105 -13.62 16.80 -2.31
CA ALA A 105 -12.58 17.54 -1.62
C ALA A 105 -12.27 16.93 -0.26
N ALA A 106 -11.10 17.21 0.28
CA ALA A 106 -10.65 16.76 1.60
C ALA A 106 -10.67 15.23 1.80
N GLN A 107 -10.30 14.48 0.74
CA GLN A 107 -10.27 13.01 0.75
C GLN A 107 -8.87 12.48 0.45
N GLU A 108 -8.53 11.32 1.02
CA GLU A 108 -7.51 10.46 0.45
C GLU A 108 -8.12 9.62 -0.68
N THR A 109 -7.38 9.49 -1.78
CA THR A 109 -7.85 8.75 -2.96
C THR A 109 -6.92 7.57 -3.21
N TYR A 110 -7.50 6.43 -3.55
CA TYR A 110 -6.79 5.21 -3.85
C TYR A 110 -7.26 4.63 -5.19
N LEU A 111 -6.36 3.95 -5.87
CA LEU A 111 -6.68 3.09 -7.01
C LEU A 111 -6.38 1.64 -6.62
N ARG A 112 -7.40 0.78 -6.63
CA ARG A 112 -7.26 -0.66 -6.49
C ARG A 112 -7.39 -1.32 -7.85
N PHE A 113 -6.57 -2.31 -8.14
CA PHE A 113 -6.69 -3.12 -9.34
C PHE A 113 -5.95 -4.44 -9.20
N THR A 114 -6.33 -5.42 -10.02
CA THR A 114 -5.66 -6.72 -10.16
C THR A 114 -5.03 -6.81 -11.55
N LEU A 115 -3.72 -7.02 -11.65
CA LEU A 115 -3.04 -7.35 -12.89
C LEU A 115 -3.14 -8.87 -13.12
N LYS A 116 -4.08 -9.31 -13.98
CA LYS A 116 -4.30 -10.72 -14.31
C LYS A 116 -3.25 -11.27 -15.26
N GLY A 117 -2.76 -10.43 -16.17
CA GLY A 117 -1.79 -10.85 -17.17
C GLY A 117 -1.18 -9.70 -17.95
N TYR A 118 -0.11 -10.05 -18.63
CA TYR A 118 0.60 -9.20 -19.57
C TYR A 118 0.99 -10.01 -20.79
N THR A 119 0.81 -9.44 -21.98
CA THR A 119 1.24 -10.03 -23.24
C THR A 119 1.93 -8.96 -24.09
N ASP A 120 3.18 -9.19 -24.48
CA ASP A 120 3.84 -8.28 -25.43
C ASP A 120 3.17 -8.39 -26.83
N TYR A 121 3.13 -7.29 -27.56
CA TYR A 121 2.69 -7.34 -28.94
C TYR A 121 3.69 -8.14 -29.78
N PRO A 122 3.24 -9.09 -30.59
CA PRO A 122 4.08 -9.66 -31.64
C PRO A 122 4.62 -8.52 -32.52
N ALA A 123 5.92 -8.45 -32.71
CA ALA A 123 6.55 -7.34 -33.41
C ALA A 123 5.90 -7.08 -34.78
N TYR A 124 5.51 -8.13 -35.50
CA TYR A 124 4.89 -7.97 -36.83
C TYR A 124 3.46 -7.40 -36.76
N THR A 125 2.65 -7.75 -35.75
CA THR A 125 1.29 -7.20 -35.56
C THR A 125 1.37 -5.72 -35.23
N TYR A 126 2.33 -5.36 -34.41
CA TYR A 126 2.60 -3.98 -34.07
C TYR A 126 3.00 -3.17 -35.32
N TYR A 127 3.90 -3.69 -36.18
CA TYR A 127 4.29 -3.03 -37.41
C TYR A 127 3.14 -2.87 -38.42
N LYS A 128 2.20 -3.81 -38.44
CA LYS A 128 1.07 -3.77 -39.35
C LYS A 128 -0.02 -2.78 -38.93
N THR A 129 -0.17 -2.53 -37.63
CA THR A 129 -1.23 -1.67 -37.09
C THR A 129 -0.81 -0.21 -36.87
N GLN A 130 0.50 0.09 -36.88
CA GLN A 130 1.04 1.41 -36.55
C GLN A 130 2.02 1.88 -37.63
N GLU A 131 1.49 2.14 -38.81
CA GLU A 131 2.29 2.47 -40.01
C GLU A 131 3.21 3.68 -39.83
N ASN A 132 2.86 4.63 -38.99
CA ASN A 132 3.57 5.91 -38.81
C ASN A 132 4.28 6.07 -37.47
N ASP A 133 4.39 5.01 -36.66
CA ASP A 133 5.07 5.11 -35.36
C ASP A 133 6.60 5.15 -35.59
N PRO A 134 7.30 6.21 -35.17
CA PRO A 134 8.75 6.34 -35.33
C PRO A 134 9.56 5.27 -34.56
N LEU A 135 8.94 4.52 -33.66
CA LEU A 135 9.56 3.38 -32.99
C LEU A 135 9.53 2.10 -33.83
N HIS A 136 8.82 2.08 -34.98
CA HIS A 136 8.79 0.95 -35.88
C HIS A 136 10.08 0.84 -36.68
N ARG A 137 10.71 -0.35 -36.62
CA ARG A 137 11.87 -0.66 -37.44
C ARG A 137 11.57 -0.70 -38.95
N TYR A 138 10.30 -1.00 -39.27
CA TYR A 138 9.86 -1.19 -40.65
C TYR A 138 8.49 -0.55 -40.86
N SER A 139 8.33 0.25 -41.91
CA SER A 139 7.05 0.63 -42.45
C SER A 139 6.40 -0.59 -43.14
N THR A 140 5.09 -0.53 -43.41
CA THR A 140 4.37 -1.57 -44.16
C THR A 140 5.04 -1.84 -45.52
N GLU A 141 5.50 -0.79 -46.20
CA GLU A 141 6.22 -0.89 -47.46
C GLU A 141 7.54 -1.66 -47.30
N LYS A 142 8.34 -1.33 -46.28
CA LYS A 142 9.60 -2.05 -46.01
C LYS A 142 9.35 -3.50 -45.55
N TRP A 143 8.24 -3.75 -44.85
CA TRP A 143 7.84 -5.11 -44.48
C TRP A 143 7.49 -5.95 -45.70
N ASN A 144 6.69 -5.41 -46.61
CA ASN A 144 6.23 -6.12 -47.82
C ASN A 144 7.40 -6.35 -48.84
N LYS A 145 8.46 -5.57 -48.77
CA LYS A 145 9.68 -5.78 -49.56
C LYS A 145 10.62 -6.86 -49.00
N LYS A 146 10.36 -7.38 -47.80
CA LYS A 146 11.13 -8.49 -47.24
C LYS A 146 10.70 -9.80 -47.85
N ASP A 147 11.65 -10.68 -48.11
CA ASP A 147 11.34 -12.03 -48.55
C ASP A 147 10.58 -12.82 -47.47
N GLU A 148 10.01 -13.93 -47.84
CA GLU A 148 9.19 -14.78 -46.96
C GLU A 148 10.03 -15.36 -45.81
N ILE A 149 11.31 -15.65 -46.05
CA ILE A 149 12.22 -16.18 -45.03
C ILE A 149 12.47 -15.16 -43.95
N ASP A 150 12.82 -13.94 -44.35
CA ASP A 150 13.04 -12.82 -43.42
C ASP A 150 11.80 -12.47 -42.62
N GLN A 151 10.63 -12.45 -43.27
CA GLN A 151 9.34 -12.24 -42.58
C GLN A 151 9.08 -13.35 -41.56
N ASN A 152 9.34 -14.60 -41.91
CA ASN A 152 9.14 -15.75 -41.03
C ASN A 152 10.14 -15.75 -39.86
N LEU A 153 11.40 -15.41 -40.08
CA LEU A 153 12.40 -15.25 -39.02
C LEU A 153 12.01 -14.16 -38.03
N ILE A 154 11.52 -13.02 -38.53
CA ILE A 154 11.02 -11.93 -37.69
C ILE A 154 9.78 -12.37 -36.92
N LYS A 155 8.83 -13.08 -37.53
CA LYS A 155 7.66 -13.66 -36.86
C LYS A 155 8.05 -14.67 -35.78
N ILE A 156 9.03 -15.54 -36.05
CA ILE A 156 9.54 -16.53 -35.09
C ILE A 156 10.23 -15.84 -33.91
N SER A 157 11.07 -14.86 -34.19
CA SER A 157 11.76 -14.11 -33.14
C SER A 157 10.76 -13.27 -32.29
N ALA A 158 9.71 -12.76 -32.91
CA ALA A 158 8.62 -12.06 -32.22
C ALA A 158 7.73 -12.99 -31.38
N ARG A 159 7.61 -14.26 -31.77
CA ARG A 159 6.89 -15.30 -31.00
C ARG A 159 7.65 -15.79 -29.77
N LYS A 160 8.95 -15.57 -29.67
CA LYS A 160 9.68 -15.81 -28.41
C LYS A 160 9.21 -14.78 -27.41
N PHE A 161 8.21 -15.18 -26.65
CA PHE A 161 7.70 -14.42 -25.50
C PHE A 161 8.88 -14.12 -24.56
N ARG A 162 9.31 -12.89 -24.55
CA ARG A 162 10.21 -12.37 -23.50
C ARG A 162 9.38 -11.45 -22.64
N LEU A 163 9.09 -11.90 -21.43
CA LEU A 163 8.71 -10.96 -20.40
C LEU A 163 9.81 -9.89 -20.33
N PRO A 164 9.45 -8.61 -20.30
CA PRO A 164 10.44 -7.58 -20.01
C PRO A 164 11.06 -7.86 -18.64
N SER A 165 12.30 -7.41 -18.43
CA SER A 165 12.98 -7.57 -17.14
C SER A 165 12.20 -6.97 -15.97
N SER A 166 11.31 -6.03 -16.23
CA SER A 166 10.37 -5.49 -15.26
C SER A 166 9.12 -4.90 -15.94
N LEU A 167 7.98 -4.97 -15.25
CA LEU A 167 6.76 -4.24 -15.57
C LEU A 167 6.54 -3.17 -14.53
N ASN A 168 6.75 -1.92 -14.92
CA ASN A 168 6.60 -0.78 -14.04
C ASN A 168 5.43 0.10 -14.48
N LEU A 169 4.61 0.49 -13.53
CA LEU A 169 3.52 1.43 -13.70
C LEU A 169 3.78 2.70 -12.88
N ARG A 170 3.42 3.84 -13.44
CA ARG A 170 3.44 5.14 -12.75
C ARG A 170 2.06 5.74 -12.77
N PHE A 171 1.71 6.36 -11.66
CA PHE A 171 0.39 6.96 -11.50
C PHE A 171 0.54 8.45 -11.22
N SER A 172 -0.37 9.22 -11.80
CA SER A 172 -0.54 10.63 -11.45
C SER A 172 -2.02 10.96 -11.36
N ALA A 173 -2.41 11.67 -10.31
CA ALA A 173 -3.77 12.15 -10.14
C ALA A 173 -3.83 13.66 -10.38
N GLN A 174 -4.87 14.12 -11.07
CA GLN A 174 -5.11 15.53 -11.32
C GLN A 174 -6.37 15.99 -10.57
N THR A 175 -6.27 17.14 -9.90
CA THR A 175 -7.40 17.81 -9.25
C THR A 175 -8.17 18.69 -10.23
N GLU A 176 -9.38 19.09 -9.84
CA GLU A 176 -10.17 20.09 -10.57
C GLU A 176 -9.43 21.42 -10.70
N SER A 177 -8.66 21.82 -9.69
CA SER A 177 -7.81 23.02 -9.72
C SER A 177 -6.57 22.87 -10.62
N GLY A 178 -6.39 21.73 -11.32
CA GLY A 178 -5.29 21.48 -12.24
C GLY A 178 -3.99 21.03 -11.57
N LYS A 179 -3.95 20.87 -10.25
CA LYS A 179 -2.76 20.39 -9.54
C LYS A 179 -2.56 18.89 -9.77
N THR A 180 -1.32 18.48 -10.04
CA THR A 180 -0.95 17.08 -10.31
C THR A 180 -0.19 16.49 -9.13
N TYR A 181 -0.58 15.29 -8.72
CA TYR A 181 0.06 14.46 -7.71
C TYR A 181 0.63 13.21 -8.37
N LYS A 182 1.90 12.91 -8.14
CA LYS A 182 2.58 11.73 -8.67
C LYS A 182 2.91 10.75 -7.56
N THR A 183 2.79 9.47 -7.86
CA THR A 183 3.22 8.40 -6.95
C THR A 183 4.62 7.90 -7.30
N ASN A 184 5.17 7.08 -6.42
CA ASN A 184 6.33 6.26 -6.75
C ASN A 184 5.98 5.24 -7.84
N THR A 185 7.01 4.74 -8.53
CA THR A 185 6.85 3.66 -9.50
C THR A 185 6.41 2.38 -8.79
N LEU A 186 5.36 1.76 -9.28
CA LEU A 186 4.93 0.43 -8.88
C LEU A 186 5.55 -0.60 -9.81
N THR A 187 6.31 -1.54 -9.26
CA THR A 187 6.85 -2.68 -10.00
C THR A 187 5.89 -3.87 -9.87
N CYS A 188 5.17 -4.18 -10.94
CA CYS A 188 4.23 -5.30 -10.97
C CYS A 188 4.90 -6.64 -11.30
N TYR A 189 6.06 -6.60 -11.95
CA TYR A 189 6.91 -7.75 -12.25
C TYR A 189 8.36 -7.32 -12.31
N SER A 190 9.27 -8.16 -11.86
CA SER A 190 10.70 -8.03 -12.07
C SER A 190 11.36 -9.41 -12.03
N ASP A 191 12.32 -9.65 -12.93
CA ASP A 191 13.19 -10.82 -12.87
C ASP A 191 14.25 -10.69 -11.77
N ALA A 192 14.49 -9.48 -11.27
CA ALA A 192 15.30 -9.24 -10.08
C ALA A 192 14.45 -9.47 -8.81
N TYR A 193 14.66 -10.56 -8.13
CA TYR A 193 13.95 -11.03 -6.92
C TYR A 193 13.77 -9.96 -5.82
N VAL A 194 14.62 -8.94 -5.77
CA VAL A 194 14.65 -7.92 -4.71
C VAL A 194 13.44 -6.96 -4.75
N ARG A 195 12.72 -6.88 -5.86
CA ARG A 195 11.64 -5.90 -6.06
C ARG A 195 10.27 -6.49 -6.40
N TYR A 196 10.20 -7.80 -6.58
CA TYR A 196 8.96 -8.47 -6.96
C TYR A 196 8.41 -9.30 -5.82
N THR A 197 7.24 -8.93 -5.32
CA THR A 197 6.57 -9.61 -4.20
C THR A 197 5.66 -10.75 -4.63
N GLY A 198 5.45 -10.97 -5.93
CA GLY A 198 4.46 -11.92 -6.46
C GLY A 198 3.01 -11.46 -6.31
N ALA A 199 2.77 -10.26 -5.77
CA ALA A 199 1.44 -9.70 -5.65
C ALA A 199 0.80 -9.46 -7.02
N LYS A 200 -0.50 -9.70 -7.13
CA LYS A 200 -1.28 -9.43 -8.34
C LYS A 200 -2.30 -8.30 -8.12
N THR A 201 -2.78 -8.12 -6.90
CA THR A 201 -3.70 -7.06 -6.52
C THR A 201 -2.93 -5.93 -5.82
N TYR A 202 -3.18 -4.73 -6.24
CA TYR A 202 -2.47 -3.53 -5.79
C TYR A 202 -3.44 -2.48 -5.28
N LEU A 203 -3.05 -1.80 -4.21
CA LEU A 203 -3.69 -0.59 -3.71
C LEU A 203 -2.68 0.56 -3.81
N VAL A 204 -2.97 1.53 -4.66
CA VAL A 204 -2.11 2.68 -4.93
C VAL A 204 -2.68 3.91 -4.26
N GLY A 205 -2.00 4.43 -3.24
CA GLY A 205 -2.37 5.70 -2.59
C GLY A 205 -1.99 6.89 -3.46
N LEU A 206 -2.97 7.72 -3.77
CA LEU A 206 -2.82 8.95 -4.56
C LEU A 206 -2.79 10.21 -3.66
N GLY A 207 -2.80 9.98 -2.35
CA GLY A 207 -2.65 10.98 -1.31
C GLY A 207 -3.90 11.82 -1.06
N TYR A 208 -3.80 12.63 -0.02
CA TYR A 208 -4.81 13.60 0.39
C TYR A 208 -4.74 14.88 -0.44
N THR A 209 -5.90 15.47 -0.72
CA THR A 209 -6.01 16.80 -1.35
C THR A 209 -7.21 17.57 -0.83
N ASP A 210 -7.05 18.88 -0.64
CA ASP A 210 -8.15 19.79 -0.28
C ASP A 210 -9.09 20.05 -1.46
N SER A 211 -8.62 19.85 -2.70
CA SER A 211 -9.42 19.96 -3.93
C SER A 211 -9.75 18.58 -4.46
N ALA A 212 -10.97 18.38 -4.95
CA ALA A 212 -11.41 17.13 -5.55
C ALA A 212 -10.47 16.67 -6.68
N LYS A 213 -10.17 15.38 -6.73
CA LYS A 213 -9.47 14.77 -7.86
C LYS A 213 -10.48 14.40 -8.93
N LYS A 214 -10.10 14.55 -10.20
CA LYS A 214 -10.97 14.26 -11.36
C LYS A 214 -10.44 13.18 -12.27
N SER A 215 -9.17 12.84 -12.16
CA SER A 215 -8.57 11.81 -13.03
C SER A 215 -7.33 11.18 -12.44
N ILE A 216 -7.07 9.96 -12.88
CA ILE A 216 -5.83 9.22 -12.63
C ILE A 216 -5.26 8.81 -13.98
N THR A 217 -4.02 9.18 -14.27
CA THR A 217 -3.29 8.71 -15.45
C THR A 217 -2.38 7.57 -15.02
N ILE A 218 -2.49 6.43 -15.68
CA ILE A 218 -1.60 5.28 -15.55
C ILE A 218 -0.64 5.31 -16.74
N THR A 219 0.65 5.41 -16.47
CA THR A 219 1.70 5.36 -17.50
C THR A 219 2.42 4.02 -17.39
N PHE A 220 2.57 3.33 -18.50
CA PHE A 220 3.17 2.01 -18.64
C PHE A 220 4.58 2.13 -19.20
N ASP A 221 5.59 1.60 -18.50
CA ASP A 221 6.97 1.67 -18.97
C ASP A 221 7.21 0.79 -20.21
N GLU A 222 6.46 -0.32 -20.33
CA GLU A 222 6.53 -1.23 -21.46
C GLU A 222 5.24 -1.21 -22.29
N ARG A 223 5.37 -1.40 -23.61
CA ARG A 223 4.22 -1.63 -24.49
C ARG A 223 3.69 -3.04 -24.28
N GLY A 224 2.45 -3.29 -24.70
CA GLY A 224 1.83 -4.61 -24.61
C GLY A 224 0.36 -4.54 -24.24
N ILE A 225 -0.22 -5.69 -23.99
CA ILE A 225 -1.60 -5.83 -23.52
C ILE A 225 -1.56 -6.15 -22.04
N TYR A 226 -2.13 -5.26 -21.25
CA TYR A 226 -2.28 -5.42 -19.81
C TYR A 226 -3.72 -5.81 -19.50
N ASP A 227 -3.92 -6.97 -18.88
CA ASP A 227 -5.22 -7.43 -18.41
C ASP A 227 -5.43 -6.97 -16.97
N LEU A 228 -6.16 -5.86 -16.80
CA LEU A 228 -6.47 -5.27 -15.49
C LEU A 228 -7.91 -5.55 -15.12
N ALA A 229 -8.10 -6.17 -13.98
CA ALA A 229 -9.42 -6.46 -13.42
C ALA A 229 -9.61 -5.79 -12.07
N ASP A 230 -10.84 -5.82 -11.57
CA ASP A 230 -11.22 -5.36 -10.23
C ASP A 230 -10.73 -3.93 -9.97
N ILE A 231 -10.82 -3.08 -11.03
CA ILE A 231 -10.41 -1.68 -10.91
C ILE A 231 -11.44 -0.95 -10.07
N GLU A 232 -10.97 -0.25 -9.05
CA GLU A 232 -11.81 0.60 -8.21
C GLU A 232 -11.08 1.90 -7.90
N VAL A 233 -11.80 3.01 -8.00
CA VAL A 233 -11.37 4.31 -7.47
C VAL A 233 -12.05 4.49 -6.13
N LEU A 234 -11.26 4.59 -5.07
CA LEU A 234 -11.75 4.66 -3.69
C LEU A 234 -11.40 6.02 -3.09
N GLU A 235 -12.33 6.59 -2.36
CA GLU A 235 -12.10 7.77 -1.52
C GLU A 235 -12.34 7.46 -0.06
N GLN A 236 -11.46 7.95 0.79
CA GLN A 236 -11.52 7.81 2.24
C GLN A 236 -11.55 9.19 2.90
N PRO A 237 -12.61 9.53 3.64
CA PRO A 237 -12.62 10.68 4.53
C PRO A 237 -11.53 10.58 5.60
N VAL A 238 -10.91 11.70 5.93
CA VAL A 238 -9.82 11.73 6.92
C VAL A 238 -10.25 12.31 8.27
N ASP A 239 -11.45 12.85 8.38
CA ASP A 239 -11.92 13.51 9.61
C ASP A 239 -12.04 12.53 10.78
N ASP A 240 -12.53 11.31 10.55
CA ASP A 240 -12.64 10.27 11.58
C ASP A 240 -11.26 9.85 12.11
N ALA A 241 -10.23 9.87 11.26
CA ALA A 241 -8.88 9.50 11.64
C ALA A 241 -8.31 10.39 12.76
N LYS A 242 -8.62 11.70 12.76
CA LYS A 242 -8.19 12.61 13.83
C LYS A 242 -8.77 12.20 15.19
N THR A 243 -10.07 11.90 15.23
CA THR A 243 -10.75 11.50 16.46
C THR A 243 -10.22 10.17 16.97
N GLN A 244 -10.02 9.20 16.06
CA GLN A 244 -9.48 7.89 16.39
C GLN A 244 -8.03 7.98 16.91
N ILE A 245 -7.18 8.79 16.27
CA ILE A 245 -5.80 9.03 16.72
C ILE A 245 -5.78 9.73 18.08
N ALA A 246 -6.66 10.71 18.31
CA ALA A 246 -6.77 11.36 19.61
C ALA A 246 -7.17 10.38 20.72
N ALA A 247 -8.09 9.45 20.43
CA ALA A 247 -8.47 8.39 21.38
C ALA A 247 -7.28 7.45 21.70
N LEU A 248 -6.51 7.04 20.70
CA LEU A 248 -5.31 6.21 20.90
C LEU A 248 -4.19 6.94 21.65
N ARG A 249 -4.18 8.27 21.65
CA ARG A 249 -3.23 9.11 22.39
C ARG A 249 -3.68 9.50 23.78
N ALA A 250 -4.90 9.17 24.18
CA ALA A 250 -5.44 9.58 25.48
C ALA A 250 -4.60 9.07 26.64
N ASP A 251 -4.24 7.78 26.61
CA ASP A 251 -3.40 7.14 27.62
C ASP A 251 -2.20 6.49 26.93
N THR A 252 -1.03 7.10 27.05
CA THR A 252 0.19 6.63 26.36
C THR A 252 1.28 6.33 27.37
N MET A 253 2.24 5.50 26.95
CA MET A 253 3.44 5.23 27.74
C MET A 253 4.26 6.49 27.90
N GLN A 254 4.52 6.87 29.16
CA GLN A 254 5.26 8.06 29.57
C GLN A 254 6.65 7.69 30.07
N ASN A 255 7.53 8.70 30.20
CA ASN A 255 8.89 8.53 30.73
C ASN A 255 9.68 7.42 30.01
N VAL A 256 9.47 7.30 28.70
CA VAL A 256 10.07 6.24 27.88
C VAL A 256 11.58 6.41 27.82
N GLN A 257 12.31 5.39 28.26
CA GLN A 257 13.75 5.29 28.10
C GLN A 257 14.09 4.11 27.21
N MET A 258 14.87 4.36 26.18
CA MET A 258 15.34 3.33 25.25
C MET A 258 16.85 3.13 25.38
N ARG A 259 17.27 1.89 25.56
CA ARG A 259 18.66 1.44 25.52
C ARG A 259 18.82 0.41 24.38
N ALA A 260 20.04 -0.04 24.16
CA ALA A 260 20.31 -0.99 23.07
C ALA A 260 19.46 -2.26 23.11
N ASN A 261 19.14 -2.76 24.31
CA ASN A 261 18.40 -4.01 24.53
C ASN A 261 17.30 -3.88 25.59
N ALA A 262 16.88 -2.67 25.95
CA ALA A 262 15.86 -2.45 26.96
C ALA A 262 15.01 -1.22 26.64
N ILE A 263 13.72 -1.31 26.96
CA ILE A 263 12.77 -0.21 26.90
C ILE A 263 12.03 -0.18 28.23
N THR A 264 11.97 0.98 28.86
CA THR A 264 11.23 1.18 30.10
C THR A 264 10.29 2.36 29.97
N GLY A 265 9.20 2.37 30.72
CA GLY A 265 8.29 3.50 30.80
C GLY A 265 7.15 3.24 31.79
N THR A 266 6.29 4.22 31.94
CA THR A 266 5.16 4.18 32.86
C THR A 266 3.85 4.42 32.10
N VAL A 267 2.75 3.85 32.58
CA VAL A 267 1.41 4.12 32.06
C VAL A 267 0.43 4.20 33.25
N ASP A 268 -0.57 5.07 33.14
CA ASP A 268 -1.62 5.24 34.16
C ASP A 268 -2.99 5.03 33.49
N LEU A 269 -3.70 4.00 33.88
CA LEU A 269 -4.95 3.56 33.25
C LEU A 269 -6.12 3.63 34.20
N LYS A 270 -7.25 4.14 33.70
CA LYS A 270 -8.52 4.15 34.45
C LYS A 270 -9.32 2.85 34.29
N GLU A 271 -9.06 2.12 33.24
CA GLU A 271 -9.70 0.87 32.85
C GLU A 271 -8.66 -0.09 32.26
N ALA A 272 -9.01 -1.38 32.12
CA ALA A 272 -8.14 -2.35 31.48
C ALA A 272 -7.93 -2.01 30.01
N LYS A 273 -6.67 -1.98 29.53
CA LYS A 273 -6.30 -1.65 28.14
C LYS A 273 -5.13 -2.50 27.65
N MET A 274 -5.09 -2.68 26.35
CA MET A 274 -3.90 -3.16 25.68
C MET A 274 -2.91 -2.01 25.52
N LEU A 275 -1.70 -2.18 26.02
CA LEU A 275 -0.55 -1.31 25.66
C LEU A 275 0.04 -1.85 24.36
N CYS A 276 -0.20 -1.16 23.27
CA CYS A 276 0.36 -1.45 21.96
C CYS A 276 1.72 -0.79 21.82
N LEU A 277 2.72 -1.56 21.43
CA LEU A 277 4.11 -1.10 21.30
C LEU A 277 4.52 -1.15 19.82
N SER A 278 5.00 -0.02 19.30
CA SER A 278 5.49 0.07 17.92
C SER A 278 6.88 -0.57 17.77
N ILE A 279 7.04 -1.77 18.32
CA ILE A 279 8.23 -2.62 18.19
C ILE A 279 7.84 -3.95 17.55
N PRO A 280 8.71 -4.54 16.70
CA PRO A 280 8.46 -5.83 16.11
C PRO A 280 8.31 -6.92 17.18
N TYR A 281 7.29 -7.77 17.05
CA TYR A 281 7.15 -8.97 17.87
C TYR A 281 8.26 -9.96 17.54
N SER A 282 8.93 -10.45 18.59
CA SER A 282 10.02 -11.43 18.47
C SER A 282 10.14 -12.24 19.77
N SER A 283 10.49 -13.50 19.66
CA SER A 283 10.79 -14.39 20.79
C SER A 283 11.97 -13.93 21.65
N GLY A 284 12.77 -12.96 21.16
CA GLY A 284 13.85 -12.37 21.92
C GLY A 284 13.41 -11.35 22.97
N TRP A 285 12.19 -10.81 22.87
CA TRP A 285 11.66 -9.88 23.85
C TRP A 285 11.04 -10.58 25.05
N THR A 286 11.33 -10.10 26.23
CA THR A 286 10.66 -10.43 27.48
C THR A 286 10.11 -9.15 28.10
N ALA A 287 8.97 -9.24 28.79
CA ALA A 287 8.33 -8.10 29.42
C ALA A 287 8.07 -8.34 30.91
N THR A 288 8.19 -7.27 31.70
CA THR A 288 7.68 -7.22 33.06
C THR A 288 6.76 -6.01 33.25
N VAL A 289 5.76 -6.20 34.08
CA VAL A 289 4.84 -5.15 34.54
C VAL A 289 4.93 -5.14 36.06
N ASP A 290 5.31 -4.01 36.64
CA ASP A 290 5.52 -3.83 38.10
C ASP A 290 6.45 -4.90 38.68
N GLY A 291 7.53 -5.22 37.94
CA GLY A 291 8.52 -6.22 38.30
C GLY A 291 8.09 -7.67 38.15
N LYS A 292 6.84 -7.94 37.73
CA LYS A 292 6.33 -9.30 37.50
C LYS A 292 6.35 -9.61 35.99
N LYS A 293 6.72 -10.87 35.67
CA LYS A 293 6.74 -11.34 34.27
C LYS A 293 5.33 -11.17 33.65
N ALA A 294 5.27 -10.57 32.49
CA ALA A 294 4.07 -10.37 31.70
C ALA A 294 4.19 -11.07 30.34
N GLU A 295 3.07 -11.56 29.82
CA GLU A 295 3.00 -12.15 28.51
C GLU A 295 2.99 -11.07 27.43
N LEU A 296 3.94 -11.14 26.51
CA LEU A 296 4.00 -10.27 25.34
C LEU A 296 3.25 -10.91 24.18
N LEU A 297 2.20 -10.26 23.72
CA LEU A 297 1.33 -10.74 22.65
C LEU A 297 1.75 -10.20 21.31
N GLN A 298 1.60 -10.98 20.25
CA GLN A 298 1.72 -10.50 18.88
C GLN A 298 0.47 -9.69 18.51
N ALA A 299 0.66 -8.43 18.15
CA ALA A 299 -0.41 -7.49 17.84
C ALA A 299 -0.21 -6.86 16.46
N ASN A 300 -1.30 -6.40 15.85
CA ASN A 300 -1.29 -5.62 14.61
C ASN A 300 -0.40 -6.26 13.53
N THR A 301 -0.47 -7.56 13.35
CA THR A 301 0.33 -8.36 12.41
C THR A 301 1.79 -8.57 12.84
N ALA A 302 2.52 -7.52 13.20
CA ALA A 302 3.97 -7.60 13.43
C ALA A 302 4.46 -6.88 14.70
N CYS A 303 3.58 -6.22 15.42
CA CYS A 303 3.89 -5.44 16.62
C CYS A 303 3.72 -6.27 17.90
N SER A 304 4.10 -5.69 19.02
CA SER A 304 3.96 -6.28 20.35
C SER A 304 2.90 -5.58 21.17
N ALA A 305 2.20 -6.28 22.06
CA ALA A 305 1.29 -5.67 23.01
C ALA A 305 1.29 -6.39 24.36
N LEU A 306 0.88 -5.66 25.40
CA LEU A 306 0.69 -6.14 26.78
C LEU A 306 -0.72 -5.84 27.25
N ALA A 307 -1.37 -6.79 27.90
CA ALA A 307 -2.62 -6.54 28.60
C ALA A 307 -2.32 -5.92 29.97
N LEU A 308 -2.93 -4.79 30.28
CA LEU A 308 -2.74 -4.07 31.54
C LEU A 308 -4.08 -3.84 32.22
N GLU A 309 -4.10 -4.06 33.53
CA GLU A 309 -5.24 -3.76 34.38
C GLU A 309 -5.34 -2.24 34.66
N PRO A 310 -6.45 -1.77 35.28
CA PRO A 310 -6.51 -0.39 35.77
C PRO A 310 -5.43 -0.09 36.81
N GLY A 311 -4.81 1.08 36.74
CA GLY A 311 -3.80 1.54 37.69
C GLY A 311 -2.55 2.12 37.05
N LYS A 312 -1.58 2.45 37.92
CA LYS A 312 -0.25 2.92 37.49
C LYS A 312 0.67 1.72 37.35
N HIS A 313 1.30 1.61 36.19
CA HIS A 313 2.20 0.50 35.88
C HIS A 313 3.56 0.99 35.43
N THR A 314 4.59 0.27 35.84
CA THR A 314 5.94 0.36 35.29
C THR A 314 6.14 -0.81 34.35
N VAL A 315 6.41 -0.52 33.08
CA VAL A 315 6.62 -1.53 32.02
C VAL A 315 8.09 -1.56 31.65
N GLU A 316 8.67 -2.75 31.63
CA GLU A 316 10.04 -2.98 31.21
C GLU A 316 10.09 -4.10 30.17
N LEU A 317 10.81 -3.85 29.07
CA LEU A 317 11.08 -4.82 28.04
C LEU A 317 12.60 -5.04 27.92
N HIS A 318 13.01 -6.30 27.84
CA HIS A 318 14.39 -6.69 27.61
C HIS A 318 14.52 -7.58 26.41
N TYR A 319 15.47 -7.28 25.53
CA TYR A 319 15.76 -8.07 24.34
C TYR A 319 17.01 -8.92 24.54
N HIS A 320 16.87 -10.19 24.24
CA HIS A 320 17.97 -11.15 24.12
C HIS A 320 17.93 -11.80 22.74
N THR A 321 19.06 -11.77 22.04
CA THR A 321 19.13 -12.42 20.72
C THR A 321 18.81 -13.92 20.87
N PRO A 322 17.75 -14.41 20.21
CA PRO A 322 17.42 -15.84 20.28
C PRO A 322 18.59 -16.70 19.81
N TYR A 323 18.79 -17.84 20.49
CA TYR A 323 19.82 -18.86 20.18
C TYR A 323 21.29 -18.40 20.32
N LEU A 324 21.58 -17.19 20.81
CA LEU A 324 22.96 -16.73 20.97
C LEU A 324 23.80 -17.62 21.90
N ARG A 325 23.16 -18.28 22.89
CA ARG A 325 23.84 -19.16 23.86
C ARG A 325 23.92 -20.65 23.40
N THR A 326 23.18 -21.03 22.37
CA THR A 326 23.13 -22.42 21.86
C THR A 326 24.01 -22.62 20.63
N GLY A 327 24.61 -21.56 20.10
CA GLY A 327 25.50 -21.57 18.94
C GLY A 327 26.99 -21.56 19.30
N THR A 328 27.35 -21.79 20.58
CA THR A 328 28.75 -21.93 21.05
C THR A 328 29.06 -23.35 21.39
#